data_0ee14af44edced588df30cece01ea80f
#
_entry.id   0ee14af44edced588df30cece01ea80f
#
_cell.length_a   1.000
_cell.length_b   1.000
_cell.length_c   1.000
_cell.angle_alpha   90.00
_cell.angle_beta   90.00
_cell.angle_gamma   90.00
#
_symmetry.space_group_name_H-M   'P 1'
#
loop_
_entity.id
_entity.type
_entity.pdbx_description
1 polymer ?
#
loop_
_entity_poly.entity_id
_entity_poly.type
_entity_poly.pdbx_seq_one_letter_code
_entity_poly.pdbx_strand_id
1 'polypeptide(L)'
;MQLTNRIQPFLSNPSMSSTPPIDFASIFELAPIGMCVSQNRRITACNQALAAMFGYLQDDLIGQSFLILYPSSDEFERTGARIVPIINATGTYSDERIMKRANHELFWCHVTGRSLHPNDAHAAGIWTFDDLSAKRKVSQELSTREREIAALLADGQTSKLIARNLNLSPRTVEMHRSKLMKKLNATTSSELINKLLRIG
;
A
#
# COMPACT_ATOMS: atom_id res chain seq x y z
N MET A 1 54.49 51.96 38.60
CA MET A 1 53.04 51.78 38.59
C MET A 1 52.66 51.18 37.23
N GLN A 2 52.69 49.83 37.10
CA GLN A 2 52.49 49.11 35.84
C GLN A 2 51.08 48.41 35.95
N LEU A 3 50.16 48.79 35.10
CA LEU A 3 48.89 48.17 34.93
C LEU A 3 49.04 47.04 33.91
N THR A 4 49.04 45.81 34.40
CA THR A 4 49.05 44.59 33.58
C THR A 4 47.60 44.30 33.13
N ASN A 5 47.34 44.51 31.85
CA ASN A 5 46.04 44.19 31.23
C ASN A 5 46.05 42.70 30.89
N ARG A 6 45.29 41.89 31.66
CA ARG A 6 45.03 40.47 31.41
C ARG A 6 43.90 40.35 30.40
N ILE A 7 44.26 40.03 29.15
CA ILE A 7 43.30 39.59 28.14
C ILE A 7 42.92 38.14 28.46
N GLN A 8 41.66 37.92 28.80
CA GLN A 8 41.11 36.55 28.91
C GLN A 8 40.96 35.94 27.53
N PRO A 9 41.31 34.66 27.33
CA PRO A 9 41.03 34.00 26.09
C PRO A 9 39.51 33.71 25.95
N PHE A 10 39.00 34.10 24.81
CA PHE A 10 37.62 33.79 24.40
C PHE A 10 37.35 32.30 24.49
N LEU A 11 36.29 31.96 25.18
CA LEU A 11 35.75 30.60 25.28
C LEU A 11 35.54 30.01 23.90
N SER A 12 36.15 28.87 23.70
CA SER A 12 35.92 27.98 22.55
C SER A 12 34.42 27.73 22.34
N ASN A 13 33.94 27.99 21.13
CA ASN A 13 32.62 27.64 20.68
C ASN A 13 32.30 26.18 20.99
N PRO A 14 31.12 25.86 21.49
CA PRO A 14 30.67 24.47 21.58
C PRO A 14 30.61 23.86 20.20
N SER A 15 31.22 22.70 20.08
CA SER A 15 31.27 21.86 18.91
C SER A 15 29.98 21.87 18.10
N MET A 16 30.10 22.17 16.80
CA MET A 16 29.07 21.92 15.81
C MET A 16 28.59 20.46 16.00
N SER A 17 27.33 20.27 16.31
CA SER A 17 26.73 18.97 16.33
C SER A 17 26.89 18.36 14.92
N SER A 18 27.76 17.41 14.79
CA SER A 18 27.86 16.63 13.56
C SER A 18 26.55 15.88 13.41
N THR A 19 25.74 16.28 12.44
CA THR A 19 24.58 15.49 12.02
C THR A 19 25.09 14.07 11.76
N PRO A 20 24.53 13.04 12.42
CA PRO A 20 24.98 11.68 12.20
C PRO A 20 24.81 11.32 10.70
N PRO A 21 25.73 10.54 10.13
CA PRO A 21 25.61 10.14 8.74
C PRO A 21 24.30 9.41 8.53
N ILE A 22 23.51 9.84 7.55
CA ILE A 22 22.26 9.18 7.17
C ILE A 22 22.62 7.84 6.54
N ASP A 23 22.21 6.74 7.16
CA ASP A 23 22.36 5.40 6.61
C ASP A 23 21.07 4.90 5.94
N PHE A 24 21.18 3.87 5.10
CA PHE A 24 20.03 3.31 4.37
C PHE A 24 19.01 2.65 5.29
N ALA A 25 19.43 2.09 6.43
CA ALA A 25 18.52 1.49 7.41
C ALA A 25 17.65 2.56 8.05
N SER A 26 18.25 3.69 8.45
CA SER A 26 17.50 4.85 8.97
C SER A 26 16.55 5.44 7.93
N ILE A 27 16.97 5.54 6.66
CA ILE A 27 16.08 6.03 5.59
C ILE A 27 14.87 5.12 5.42
N PHE A 28 15.08 3.81 5.40
CA PHE A 28 13.99 2.83 5.30
C PHE A 28 13.06 2.89 6.50
N GLU A 29 13.65 2.88 7.71
CA GLU A 29 12.88 2.82 8.96
C GLU A 29 12.04 4.08 9.19
N LEU A 30 12.59 5.26 8.87
CA LEU A 30 11.94 6.56 9.09
C LEU A 30 11.16 7.08 7.88
N ALA A 31 11.07 6.31 6.79
CA ALA A 31 10.30 6.71 5.63
C ALA A 31 8.82 6.99 6.01
N PRO A 32 8.23 8.12 5.55
CA PRO A 32 6.86 8.50 5.94
C PRO A 32 5.76 7.70 5.24
N ILE A 33 6.15 6.72 4.44
CA ILE A 33 5.26 5.80 3.73
C ILE A 33 5.50 4.37 4.23
N GLY A 34 4.46 3.55 4.30
CA GLY A 34 4.62 2.15 4.65
C GLY A 34 5.47 1.42 3.61
N MET A 35 6.56 0.80 4.03
CA MET A 35 7.48 0.07 3.16
C MET A 35 7.76 -1.32 3.68
N CYS A 36 7.91 -2.28 2.75
CA CYS A 36 8.47 -3.58 3.08
C CYS A 36 9.29 -4.17 1.93
N VAL A 37 10.13 -5.12 2.31
CA VAL A 37 10.80 -6.05 1.41
C VAL A 37 10.15 -7.41 1.57
N SER A 38 9.93 -8.12 0.46
CA SER A 38 9.37 -9.47 0.49
C SER A 38 10.22 -10.46 -0.28
N GLN A 39 10.15 -11.73 0.14
CA GLN A 39 10.64 -12.88 -0.59
C GLN A 39 9.55 -13.96 -0.61
N ASN A 40 9.28 -14.52 -1.77
CA ASN A 40 8.26 -15.56 -1.94
C ASN A 40 6.90 -15.17 -1.30
N ARG A 41 6.48 -13.91 -1.51
CA ARG A 41 5.24 -13.32 -0.95
C ARG A 41 5.20 -13.28 0.60
N ARG A 42 6.36 -13.36 1.26
CA ARG A 42 6.52 -13.20 2.71
C ARG A 42 7.30 -11.93 3.01
N ILE A 43 6.89 -11.22 4.04
CA ILE A 43 7.55 -9.99 4.51
C ILE A 43 8.86 -10.37 5.18
N THR A 44 9.99 -9.89 4.66
CA THR A 44 11.32 -10.12 5.24
C THR A 44 11.85 -8.92 5.99
N ALA A 45 11.36 -7.73 5.65
CA ALA A 45 11.62 -6.49 6.39
C ALA A 45 10.42 -5.55 6.20
N CYS A 46 10.09 -4.76 7.20
CA CYS A 46 9.13 -3.66 7.07
C CYS A 46 9.55 -2.50 7.97
N ASN A 47 9.10 -1.30 7.65
CA ASN A 47 9.37 -0.12 8.46
C ASN A 47 8.22 0.17 9.45
N GLN A 48 8.47 1.09 10.38
CA GLN A 48 7.49 1.52 11.40
C GLN A 48 6.18 2.02 10.77
N ALA A 49 6.26 2.77 9.67
CA ALA A 49 5.07 3.31 9.02
C ALA A 49 4.14 2.21 8.49
N LEU A 50 4.68 1.10 7.95
CA LEU A 50 3.87 -0.05 7.55
C LEU A 50 3.21 -0.71 8.75
N ALA A 51 3.99 -1.00 9.80
CA ALA A 51 3.50 -1.66 11.00
C ALA A 51 2.37 -0.84 11.64
N ALA A 52 2.57 0.47 11.81
CA ALA A 52 1.57 1.39 12.35
C ALA A 52 0.31 1.46 11.47
N MET A 53 0.46 1.53 10.14
CA MET A 53 -0.66 1.57 9.19
C MET A 53 -1.57 0.36 9.32
N PHE A 54 -0.99 -0.83 9.42
CA PHE A 54 -1.75 -2.07 9.52
C PHE A 54 -2.11 -2.48 10.95
N GLY A 55 -1.58 -1.79 11.97
CA GLY A 55 -1.88 -2.05 13.39
C GLY A 55 -1.20 -3.30 13.95
N TYR A 56 -0.01 -3.64 13.44
CA TYR A 56 0.84 -4.72 13.93
C TYR A 56 2.10 -4.18 14.59
N LEU A 57 2.79 -4.99 15.37
CA LEU A 57 4.19 -4.76 15.68
C LEU A 57 5.06 -5.20 14.49
N GLN A 58 6.21 -4.56 14.29
CA GLN A 58 7.11 -4.92 13.18
C GLN A 58 7.52 -6.38 13.25
N ASP A 59 7.89 -6.87 14.43
CA ASP A 59 8.34 -8.26 14.63
C ASP A 59 7.23 -9.27 14.31
N ASP A 60 5.96 -8.92 14.51
CA ASP A 60 4.83 -9.78 14.17
C ASP A 60 4.59 -9.89 12.65
N LEU A 61 5.08 -8.91 11.88
CA LEU A 61 4.99 -8.92 10.42
C LEU A 61 6.11 -9.69 9.74
N ILE A 62 7.30 -9.74 10.35
CA ILE A 62 8.45 -10.42 9.76
C ILE A 62 8.19 -11.93 9.63
N GLY A 63 8.45 -12.48 8.44
CA GLY A 63 8.19 -13.88 8.11
C GLY A 63 6.73 -14.19 7.74
N GLN A 64 5.80 -13.27 7.96
CA GLN A 64 4.39 -13.47 7.62
C GLN A 64 4.15 -13.39 6.11
N SER A 65 3.16 -14.16 5.65
CA SER A 65 2.63 -14.00 4.30
C SER A 65 1.88 -12.67 4.18
N PHE A 66 1.95 -12.02 3.03
CA PHE A 66 1.08 -10.87 2.72
C PHE A 66 -0.41 -11.17 2.89
N LEU A 67 -0.80 -12.44 2.92
CA LEU A 67 -2.20 -12.85 3.14
C LEU A 67 -2.83 -12.19 4.37
N ILE A 68 -2.07 -11.97 5.45
CA ILE A 68 -2.61 -11.34 6.67
C ILE A 68 -3.12 -9.91 6.45
N LEU A 69 -2.59 -9.22 5.44
CA LEU A 69 -2.95 -7.86 5.06
C LEU A 69 -4.12 -7.81 4.07
N TYR A 70 -4.61 -8.96 3.59
CA TYR A 70 -5.70 -9.04 2.63
C TYR A 70 -7.03 -9.37 3.30
N PRO A 71 -8.16 -8.91 2.74
CA PRO A 71 -9.48 -9.24 3.26
C PRO A 71 -9.79 -10.74 3.27
N SER A 72 -9.28 -11.49 2.25
CA SER A 72 -9.47 -12.94 2.12
C SER A 72 -8.33 -13.60 1.35
N SER A 73 -8.21 -14.94 1.49
CA SER A 73 -7.26 -15.74 0.70
C SER A 73 -7.51 -15.64 -0.80
N ASP A 74 -8.78 -15.62 -1.20
CA ASP A 74 -9.16 -15.52 -2.60
C ASP A 74 -8.69 -14.20 -3.23
N GLU A 75 -8.84 -13.07 -2.54
CA GLU A 75 -8.33 -11.78 -3.01
C GLU A 75 -6.81 -11.77 -3.11
N PHE A 76 -6.13 -12.38 -2.13
CA PHE A 76 -4.69 -12.52 -2.14
C PHE A 76 -4.20 -13.32 -3.35
N GLU A 77 -4.79 -14.50 -3.64
CA GLU A 77 -4.36 -15.32 -4.75
C GLU A 77 -4.66 -14.69 -6.12
N ARG A 78 -5.86 -14.12 -6.29
CA ARG A 78 -6.22 -13.44 -7.55
C ARG A 78 -5.36 -12.21 -7.81
N THR A 79 -5.06 -11.42 -6.76
CA THR A 79 -4.18 -10.27 -6.89
C THR A 79 -2.76 -10.71 -7.23
N GLY A 80 -2.25 -11.75 -6.59
CA GLY A 80 -0.94 -12.32 -6.91
C GLY A 80 -0.84 -12.76 -8.37
N ALA A 81 -1.84 -13.50 -8.86
CA ALA A 81 -1.89 -13.94 -10.26
C ALA A 81 -1.95 -12.76 -11.26
N ARG A 82 -2.64 -11.67 -10.91
CA ARG A 82 -2.73 -10.45 -11.74
C ARG A 82 -1.41 -9.68 -11.79
N ILE A 83 -0.68 -9.62 -10.68
CA ILE A 83 0.58 -8.87 -10.55
C ILE A 83 1.69 -9.49 -11.39
N VAL A 84 1.81 -10.81 -11.42
CA VAL A 84 2.91 -11.54 -12.05
C VAL A 84 3.19 -11.12 -13.48
N PRO A 85 2.23 -11.16 -14.43
CA PRO A 85 2.51 -10.81 -15.81
C PRO A 85 2.90 -9.35 -15.98
N ILE A 86 2.39 -8.44 -15.13
CA ILE A 86 2.71 -7.01 -15.20
C ILE A 86 4.13 -6.77 -14.71
N ILE A 87 4.49 -7.28 -13.53
CA ILE A 87 5.85 -7.12 -12.99
C ILE A 87 6.89 -7.79 -13.88
N ASN A 88 6.61 -8.98 -14.43
CA ASN A 88 7.54 -9.66 -15.33
C ASN A 88 7.78 -8.86 -16.62
N ALA A 89 6.78 -8.12 -17.09
CA ALA A 89 6.90 -7.30 -18.30
C ALA A 89 7.55 -5.92 -18.05
N THR A 90 7.28 -5.31 -16.90
CA THR A 90 7.63 -3.89 -16.63
C THR A 90 8.60 -3.68 -15.48
N GLY A 91 8.83 -4.71 -14.66
CA GLY A 91 9.60 -4.64 -13.41
C GLY A 91 8.87 -3.94 -12.26
N THR A 92 7.73 -3.32 -12.51
CA THR A 92 6.98 -2.53 -11.52
C THR A 92 5.49 -2.84 -11.57
N TYR A 93 4.80 -2.50 -10.48
CA TYR A 93 3.35 -2.63 -10.36
C TYR A 93 2.78 -1.50 -9.50
N SER A 94 1.57 -1.05 -9.82
CA SER A 94 0.83 -0.08 -9.00
C SER A 94 -0.67 -0.32 -9.16
N ASP A 95 -1.40 -0.32 -8.05
CA ASP A 95 -2.87 -0.29 -8.04
C ASP A 95 -3.41 0.27 -6.72
N GLU A 96 -4.71 0.52 -6.71
CA GLU A 96 -5.47 0.80 -5.48
C GLU A 96 -6.36 -0.39 -5.16
N ARG A 97 -6.31 -0.84 -3.91
CA ARG A 97 -7.06 -2.02 -3.46
C ARG A 97 -7.52 -1.88 -2.02
N ILE A 98 -8.50 -2.70 -1.64
CA ILE A 98 -8.93 -2.80 -0.26
C ILE A 98 -8.01 -3.77 0.46
N MET A 99 -7.44 -3.31 1.59
CA MET A 99 -6.59 -4.07 2.49
C MET A 99 -7.26 -4.21 3.86
N LYS A 100 -6.68 -5.02 4.73
CA LYS A 100 -7.22 -5.33 6.06
C LYS A 100 -6.17 -5.08 7.15
N ARG A 101 -6.55 -4.32 8.19
CA ARG A 101 -5.74 -4.10 9.39
C ARG A 101 -5.85 -5.29 10.38
N ALA A 102 -5.01 -5.30 11.39
CA ALA A 102 -5.04 -6.29 12.48
C ALA A 102 -6.39 -6.33 13.22
N ASN A 103 -7.06 -5.19 13.37
CA ASN A 103 -8.39 -5.09 13.99
C ASN A 103 -9.55 -5.46 13.02
N HIS A 104 -9.24 -6.05 11.86
CA HIS A 104 -10.17 -6.42 10.80
C HIS A 104 -10.84 -5.25 10.06
N GLU A 105 -10.47 -4.01 10.34
CA GLU A 105 -10.91 -2.85 9.56
C GLU A 105 -10.44 -2.97 8.11
N LEU A 106 -11.36 -2.71 7.17
CA LEU A 106 -11.05 -2.66 5.76
C LEU A 106 -10.80 -1.21 5.34
N PHE A 107 -9.74 -0.98 4.56
CA PHE A 107 -9.40 0.35 4.08
C PHE A 107 -8.85 0.32 2.65
N TRP A 108 -9.00 1.43 1.95
CA TRP A 108 -8.37 1.63 0.66
C TRP A 108 -6.87 1.91 0.83
N CYS A 109 -6.07 1.21 0.05
CA CYS A 109 -4.62 1.34 0.07
C CYS A 109 -4.10 1.42 -1.36
N HIS A 110 -3.26 2.41 -1.65
CA HIS A 110 -2.46 2.44 -2.86
C HIS A 110 -1.19 1.62 -2.62
N VAL A 111 -0.97 0.63 -3.47
CA VAL A 111 0.17 -0.28 -3.38
C VAL A 111 1.03 -0.13 -4.62
N THR A 112 2.32 0.13 -4.41
CA THR A 112 3.31 0.11 -5.49
C THR A 112 4.36 -0.95 -5.20
N GLY A 113 4.75 -1.70 -6.22
CA GLY A 113 5.74 -2.76 -6.09
C GLY A 113 6.80 -2.69 -7.19
N ARG A 114 8.01 -3.11 -6.84
CA ARG A 114 9.11 -3.31 -7.78
C ARG A 114 9.79 -4.64 -7.50
N SER A 115 9.90 -5.47 -8.54
CA SER A 115 10.69 -6.72 -8.44
C SER A 115 12.18 -6.40 -8.34
N LEU A 116 12.88 -7.16 -7.50
CA LEU A 116 14.33 -7.16 -7.40
C LEU A 116 14.97 -8.21 -8.32
N HIS A 117 14.16 -9.11 -8.90
CA HIS A 117 14.62 -10.16 -9.81
C HIS A 117 13.90 -10.04 -11.15
N PRO A 118 14.63 -9.91 -12.27
CA PRO A 118 14.04 -9.96 -13.59
C PRO A 118 13.31 -11.31 -13.82
N ASN A 119 12.11 -11.25 -14.40
CA ASN A 119 11.32 -12.44 -14.78
C ASN A 119 10.81 -13.33 -13.63
N ASP A 120 10.98 -12.91 -12.37
CA ASP A 120 10.39 -13.58 -11.21
C ASP A 120 9.79 -12.56 -10.24
N ALA A 121 8.52 -12.26 -10.46
CA ALA A 121 7.77 -11.25 -9.71
C ALA A 121 7.66 -11.55 -8.20
N HIS A 122 7.81 -12.82 -7.81
CA HIS A 122 7.62 -13.25 -6.43
C HIS A 122 8.93 -13.55 -5.69
N ALA A 123 10.05 -13.72 -6.40
CA ALA A 123 11.33 -14.08 -5.77
C ALA A 123 11.73 -13.07 -4.70
N ALA A 124 11.77 -11.78 -5.05
CA ALA A 124 11.94 -10.70 -4.10
C ALA A 124 11.40 -9.38 -4.67
N GLY A 125 10.88 -8.52 -3.80
CA GLY A 125 10.33 -7.22 -4.20
C GLY A 125 10.33 -6.21 -3.08
N ILE A 126 10.34 -4.93 -3.48
CA ILE A 126 10.11 -3.78 -2.60
C ILE A 126 8.69 -3.30 -2.84
N TRP A 127 7.97 -3.02 -1.77
CA TRP A 127 6.59 -2.58 -1.80
C TRP A 127 6.40 -1.33 -0.96
N THR A 128 5.59 -0.40 -1.46
CA THR A 128 5.11 0.75 -0.70
C THR A 128 3.61 0.70 -0.56
N PHE A 129 3.12 1.24 0.55
CA PHE A 129 1.70 1.26 0.91
C PHE A 129 1.35 2.68 1.37
N ASP A 130 0.30 3.24 0.77
CA ASP A 130 -0.24 4.55 1.15
C ASP A 130 -1.71 4.38 1.56
N ASP A 131 -2.02 4.80 2.78
CA ASP A 131 -3.37 4.72 3.35
C ASP A 131 -4.28 5.78 2.75
N LEU A 132 -5.31 5.36 2.06
CA LEU A 132 -6.30 6.24 1.45
C LEU A 132 -7.55 6.45 2.32
N SER A 133 -7.58 5.99 3.58
CA SER A 133 -8.76 6.08 4.46
C SER A 133 -9.23 7.51 4.69
N ALA A 134 -8.33 8.49 4.68
CA ALA A 134 -8.67 9.90 4.74
C ALA A 134 -9.41 10.40 3.49
N LYS A 135 -9.23 9.71 2.37
CA LYS A 135 -9.84 10.05 1.08
C LYS A 135 -11.01 9.13 0.73
N ARG A 136 -10.98 7.87 1.20
CA ARG A 136 -11.97 6.83 0.85
C ARG A 136 -12.28 5.91 2.02
N LYS A 137 -13.56 5.71 2.33
CA LYS A 137 -14.02 4.70 3.30
C LYS A 137 -14.53 3.46 2.57
N VAL A 138 -14.35 2.29 3.17
CA VAL A 138 -14.87 1.03 2.64
C VAL A 138 -16.26 0.79 3.20
N SER A 139 -17.23 0.53 2.32
CA SER A 139 -18.51 -0.03 2.77
C SER A 139 -18.29 -1.47 3.21
N GLN A 140 -18.53 -1.77 4.49
CA GLN A 140 -18.42 -3.13 5.04
C GLN A 140 -19.46 -4.11 4.45
N GLU A 141 -20.45 -3.59 3.74
CA GLU A 141 -21.49 -4.41 3.11
C GLU A 141 -21.06 -5.05 1.79
N LEU A 142 -19.90 -4.68 1.25
CA LEU A 142 -19.40 -5.26 0.01
C LEU A 142 -18.84 -6.67 0.24
N SER A 143 -19.31 -7.62 -0.57
CA SER A 143 -18.69 -8.95 -0.65
C SER A 143 -17.27 -8.86 -1.22
N THR A 144 -16.46 -9.90 -1.00
CA THR A 144 -15.10 -10.02 -1.55
C THR A 144 -15.04 -9.66 -3.03
N ARG A 145 -15.94 -10.22 -3.85
CA ARG A 145 -15.96 -9.99 -5.29
C ARG A 145 -16.39 -8.58 -5.66
N GLU A 146 -17.32 -8.01 -4.90
CA GLU A 146 -17.74 -6.62 -5.09
C GLU A 146 -16.60 -5.64 -4.77
N ARG A 147 -15.78 -5.92 -3.75
CA ARG A 147 -14.60 -5.10 -3.41
C ARG A 147 -13.56 -5.10 -4.54
N GLU A 148 -13.26 -6.29 -5.10
CA GLU A 148 -12.31 -6.39 -6.22
C GLU A 148 -12.78 -5.62 -7.46
N ILE A 149 -14.05 -5.79 -7.81
CA ILE A 149 -14.64 -5.08 -8.95
C ILE A 149 -14.72 -3.58 -8.67
N ALA A 150 -15.07 -3.17 -7.44
CA ALA A 150 -15.10 -1.78 -7.03
C ALA A 150 -13.72 -1.11 -7.15
N ALA A 151 -12.65 -1.80 -6.74
CA ALA A 151 -11.29 -1.33 -6.88
C ALA A 151 -10.93 -1.05 -8.35
N LEU A 152 -11.18 -2.03 -9.22
CA LEU A 152 -10.86 -1.89 -10.65
C LEU A 152 -11.75 -0.87 -11.38
N LEU A 153 -13.00 -0.67 -10.93
CA LEU A 153 -13.86 0.40 -11.44
C LEU A 153 -13.36 1.78 -11.02
N ALA A 154 -12.88 1.92 -9.78
CA ALA A 154 -12.29 3.16 -9.28
C ALA A 154 -11.01 3.52 -10.03
N ASP A 155 -10.22 2.52 -10.46
CA ASP A 155 -9.07 2.66 -11.36
C ASP A 155 -9.46 3.01 -12.82
N GLY A 156 -10.75 3.22 -13.11
CA GLY A 156 -11.24 3.56 -14.44
C GLY A 156 -11.26 2.42 -15.45
N GLN A 157 -11.12 1.17 -15.00
CA GLN A 157 -11.12 0.03 -15.90
C GLN A 157 -12.51 -0.28 -16.46
N THR A 158 -12.55 -0.68 -17.75
CA THR A 158 -13.78 -1.10 -18.42
C THR A 158 -14.21 -2.49 -17.96
N SER A 159 -15.51 -2.81 -18.04
CA SER A 159 -16.03 -4.14 -17.67
C SER A 159 -15.38 -5.28 -18.45
N LYS A 160 -14.96 -5.04 -19.71
CA LYS A 160 -14.21 -6.05 -20.49
C LYS A 160 -12.81 -6.30 -19.92
N LEU A 161 -12.12 -5.25 -19.49
CA LEU A 161 -10.80 -5.35 -18.89
C LEU A 161 -10.87 -6.01 -17.50
N ILE A 162 -11.84 -5.60 -16.69
CA ILE A 162 -12.12 -6.21 -15.38
C ILE A 162 -12.43 -7.70 -15.53
N ALA A 163 -13.27 -8.07 -16.51
CA ALA A 163 -13.59 -9.46 -16.77
C ALA A 163 -12.36 -10.29 -17.08
N ARG A 164 -11.44 -9.76 -17.90
CA ARG A 164 -10.16 -10.41 -18.22
C ARG A 164 -9.28 -10.54 -16.97
N ASN A 165 -9.13 -9.45 -16.21
CA ASN A 165 -8.27 -9.40 -15.02
C ASN A 165 -8.73 -10.35 -13.91
N LEU A 166 -10.04 -10.56 -13.79
CA LEU A 166 -10.63 -11.37 -12.73
C LEU A 166 -11.07 -12.77 -13.21
N ASN A 167 -10.77 -13.13 -14.46
CA ASN A 167 -11.19 -14.37 -15.10
C ASN A 167 -12.70 -14.59 -15.02
N LEU A 168 -13.46 -13.57 -15.41
CA LEU A 168 -14.93 -13.55 -15.43
C LEU A 168 -15.47 -13.32 -16.84
N SER A 169 -16.79 -13.52 -17.02
CA SER A 169 -17.47 -12.99 -18.18
C SER A 169 -17.76 -11.48 -18.01
N PRO A 170 -17.78 -10.68 -19.09
CA PRO A 170 -18.23 -9.29 -19.03
C PRO A 170 -19.63 -9.16 -18.41
N ARG A 171 -20.52 -10.11 -18.69
CA ARG A 171 -21.88 -10.17 -18.12
C ARG A 171 -21.85 -10.32 -16.59
N THR A 172 -20.94 -11.12 -16.08
CA THR A 172 -20.76 -11.29 -14.62
C THR A 172 -20.28 -9.99 -13.97
N VAL A 173 -19.36 -9.27 -14.62
CA VAL A 173 -18.89 -7.96 -14.13
C VAL A 173 -20.04 -6.95 -14.12
N GLU A 174 -20.85 -6.88 -15.17
CA GLU A 174 -22.01 -5.98 -15.24
C GLU A 174 -23.06 -6.33 -14.16
N MET A 175 -23.25 -7.60 -13.86
CA MET A 175 -24.13 -8.02 -12.76
C MET A 175 -23.62 -7.49 -11.40
N HIS A 176 -22.33 -7.64 -11.12
CA HIS A 176 -21.73 -7.09 -9.89
C HIS A 176 -21.77 -5.57 -9.86
N ARG A 177 -21.53 -4.91 -10.99
CA ARG A 177 -21.63 -3.46 -11.13
C ARG A 177 -23.05 -2.98 -10.79
N SER A 178 -24.08 -3.66 -11.28
CA SER A 178 -25.49 -3.35 -10.95
C SER A 178 -25.78 -3.55 -9.47
N LYS A 179 -25.20 -4.56 -8.83
CA LYS A 179 -25.30 -4.76 -7.37
C LYS A 179 -24.61 -3.64 -6.60
N LEU A 180 -23.43 -3.23 -7.02
CA LEU A 180 -22.70 -2.10 -6.45
C LEU A 180 -23.49 -0.80 -6.57
N MET A 181 -24.08 -0.53 -7.73
CA MET A 181 -24.93 0.65 -7.93
C MET A 181 -26.09 0.67 -6.93
N LYS A 182 -26.77 -0.45 -6.72
CA LYS A 182 -27.86 -0.56 -5.74
C LYS A 182 -27.36 -0.35 -4.31
N LYS A 183 -26.26 -1.03 -3.90
CA LYS A 183 -25.71 -0.93 -2.55
C LYS A 183 -25.19 0.48 -2.22
N LEU A 184 -24.64 1.16 -3.20
CA LEU A 184 -24.11 2.51 -3.05
C LEU A 184 -25.12 3.59 -3.45
N ASN A 185 -26.35 3.21 -3.77
CA ASN A 185 -27.41 4.11 -4.19
C ASN A 185 -26.98 5.05 -5.34
N ALA A 186 -26.27 4.48 -6.34
CA ALA A 186 -25.82 5.18 -7.53
C ALA A 186 -26.77 4.91 -8.70
N THR A 187 -27.14 5.97 -9.43
CA THR A 187 -28.07 5.89 -10.57
C THR A 187 -27.36 5.79 -11.91
N THR A 188 -26.12 6.29 -11.98
CA THR A 188 -25.28 6.28 -13.18
C THR A 188 -23.90 5.65 -12.89
N SER A 189 -23.22 5.23 -13.96
CA SER A 189 -21.85 4.72 -13.87
C SER A 189 -20.88 5.75 -13.34
N SER A 190 -21.01 7.00 -13.77
CA SER A 190 -20.18 8.12 -13.28
C SER A 190 -20.44 8.39 -11.81
N GLU A 191 -21.69 8.29 -11.36
CA GLU A 191 -22.04 8.43 -9.95
C GLU A 191 -21.49 7.26 -9.12
N LEU A 192 -21.55 6.03 -9.64
CA LEU A 192 -20.93 4.87 -8.99
C LEU A 192 -19.42 5.10 -8.80
N ILE A 193 -18.71 5.47 -9.86
CA ILE A 193 -17.27 5.74 -9.78
C ILE A 193 -17.01 6.89 -8.79
N ASN A 194 -17.74 7.99 -8.88
CA ASN A 194 -17.61 9.09 -7.94
C ASN A 194 -17.88 8.67 -6.49
N LYS A 195 -18.85 7.79 -6.24
CA LYS A 195 -19.11 7.26 -4.90
C LYS A 195 -17.99 6.31 -4.45
N LEU A 196 -17.50 5.45 -5.33
CA LEU A 196 -16.34 4.61 -5.04
C LEU A 196 -15.08 5.44 -4.74
N LEU A 197 -14.92 6.59 -5.41
CA LEU A 197 -13.86 7.56 -5.14
C LEU A 197 -14.10 8.42 -3.90
N ARG A 198 -15.37 8.66 -3.53
CA ARG A 198 -15.81 9.52 -2.42
C ARG A 198 -16.31 8.75 -1.19
N ILE A 199 -16.41 7.43 -1.25
CA ILE A 199 -16.62 6.61 -0.05
C ILE A 199 -15.29 6.65 0.70
N GLY A 200 -14.95 7.84 0.92
CA GLY A 200 -13.96 8.45 1.70
C GLY A 200 -14.41 9.76 2.19
#